data_49830808ace31238d304eaab64ca3367
#
_entry.id   49830808ace31238d304eaab64ca3367
#
_cell.length_a   1.000
_cell.length_b   1.000
_cell.length_c   1.000
_cell.angle_alpha   90.00
_cell.angle_beta   90.00
_cell.angle_gamma   90.00
#
_symmetry.space_group_name_H-M   'P 1'
#
loop_
_entity.id
_entity.type
_entity.pdbx_description
1 polymer ?
#
loop_
_entity_poly.entity_id
_entity_poly.type
_entity_poly.pdbx_seq_one_letter_code
_entity_poly.pdbx_strand_id
1 'polypeptide(L)'
;MATVFDVAKYILGKKGTMTIMKLQKLCYYSQAWSLVWDDQPLFDEDFEAWANGPVCTELFSEHRGMYTISASELKKGDSSIFDSTQRETIDAVLNYYGDKEPYWLSQLTHMEDPWKLARGNCKMGEKCTTIITKQSMEDYYRAISS
;
A
#
# COMPACT_ATOMS: atom_id res chain seq x y z
N MET A 1 8.42 -5.16 -15.21
CA MET A 1 7.94 -4.30 -14.14
C MET A 1 7.55 -5.13 -12.93
N ALA A 2 7.80 -4.62 -11.74
CA ALA A 2 7.40 -5.28 -10.50
C ALA A 2 5.87 -5.33 -10.36
N THR A 3 5.38 -6.22 -9.51
CA THR A 3 3.98 -6.32 -9.17
C THR A 3 3.79 -6.01 -7.68
N VAL A 4 2.54 -5.79 -7.27
CA VAL A 4 2.22 -5.60 -5.86
C VAL A 4 2.68 -6.79 -5.02
N PHE A 5 2.68 -8.00 -5.58
CA PHE A 5 3.13 -9.20 -4.88
C PHE A 5 4.63 -9.13 -4.56
N ASP A 6 5.42 -8.57 -5.47
CA ASP A 6 6.87 -8.42 -5.26
C ASP A 6 7.12 -7.46 -4.10
N VAL A 7 6.40 -6.34 -4.06
CA VAL A 7 6.51 -5.37 -2.96
C VAL A 7 6.07 -5.99 -1.64
N ALA A 8 4.94 -6.71 -1.65
CA ALA A 8 4.43 -7.37 -0.45
C ALA A 8 5.43 -8.39 0.08
N LYS A 9 6.01 -9.19 -0.82
CA LYS A 9 7.02 -10.18 -0.45
C LYS A 9 8.24 -9.52 0.18
N TYR A 10 8.69 -8.41 -0.40
CA TYR A 10 9.81 -7.64 0.15
C TYR A 10 9.51 -7.13 1.55
N ILE A 11 8.34 -6.55 1.74
CA ILE A 11 7.91 -6.01 3.04
C ILE A 11 7.88 -7.11 4.09
N LEU A 12 7.26 -8.26 3.77
CA LEU A 12 7.17 -9.38 4.69
C LEU A 12 8.54 -9.95 5.03
N GLY A 13 9.45 -9.96 4.06
CA GLY A 13 10.81 -10.42 4.30
C GLY A 13 11.60 -9.51 5.24
N LYS A 14 11.34 -8.19 5.17
CA LYS A 14 12.04 -7.21 6.00
C LYS A 14 11.45 -7.09 7.40
N LYS A 15 10.11 -7.12 7.50
CA LYS A 15 9.41 -6.82 8.77
C LYS A 15 8.83 -8.06 9.44
N GLY A 16 8.76 -9.19 8.74
CA GLY A 16 8.18 -10.41 9.28
C GLY A 16 6.66 -10.44 9.16
N THR A 17 6.05 -11.43 9.82
CA THR A 17 4.61 -11.64 9.81
C THR A 17 3.87 -10.42 10.33
N MET A 18 2.79 -10.05 9.66
CA MET A 18 1.98 -8.90 10.05
C MET A 18 0.52 -9.13 9.67
N THR A 19 -0.36 -8.25 10.14
CA THR A 19 -1.77 -8.34 9.74
C THR A 19 -1.90 -8.00 8.24
N ILE A 20 -2.93 -8.59 7.61
CA ILE A 20 -3.20 -8.30 6.19
C ILE A 20 -3.54 -6.83 5.99
N MET A 21 -4.20 -6.21 6.98
CA MET A 21 -4.53 -4.78 6.93
C MET A 21 -3.26 -3.93 6.86
N LYS A 22 -2.28 -4.22 7.71
CA LYS A 22 -1.02 -3.49 7.72
C LYS A 22 -0.25 -3.68 6.42
N LEU A 23 -0.21 -4.90 5.90
CA LEU A 23 0.47 -5.18 4.64
C LEU A 23 -0.10 -4.35 3.50
N GLN A 24 -1.44 -4.28 3.40
CA GLN A 24 -2.10 -3.48 2.37
C GLN A 24 -1.68 -2.00 2.46
N LYS A 25 -1.64 -1.45 3.68
CA LYS A 25 -1.28 -0.04 3.87
C LYS A 25 0.19 0.24 3.56
N LEU A 26 1.07 -0.70 3.91
CA LEU A 26 2.50 -0.54 3.60
C LEU A 26 2.75 -0.62 2.10
N CYS A 27 2.05 -1.50 1.38
CA CYS A 27 2.11 -1.54 -0.07
C CYS A 27 1.58 -0.24 -0.69
N TYR A 28 0.50 0.30 -0.14
CA TYR A 28 -0.07 1.56 -0.59
C TYR A 28 0.94 2.71 -0.45
N TYR A 29 1.53 2.86 0.73
CA TYR A 29 2.50 3.94 0.95
C TYR A 29 3.78 3.76 0.14
N SER A 30 4.19 2.51 -0.10
CA SER A 30 5.34 2.26 -0.97
C SER A 30 5.07 2.76 -2.38
N GLN A 31 3.88 2.50 -2.91
CA GLN A 31 3.48 3.00 -4.22
C GLN A 31 3.40 4.52 -4.23
N ALA A 32 2.76 5.11 -3.21
CA ALA A 32 2.58 6.55 -3.13
C ALA A 32 3.92 7.30 -3.15
N TRP A 33 4.85 6.87 -2.31
CA TRP A 33 6.14 7.56 -2.20
C TRP A 33 7.07 7.28 -3.37
N SER A 34 6.93 6.14 -4.06
CA SER A 34 7.63 5.89 -5.30
C SER A 34 7.21 6.90 -6.38
N LEU A 35 5.91 7.17 -6.46
CA LEU A 35 5.39 8.17 -7.40
C LEU A 35 5.99 9.55 -7.16
N VAL A 36 6.24 9.90 -5.89
CA VAL A 36 6.78 11.21 -5.52
C VAL A 36 8.30 11.25 -5.66
N TRP A 37 9.00 10.29 -5.06
CA TRP A 37 10.47 10.33 -4.99
C TRP A 37 11.14 9.87 -6.27
N ASP A 38 10.55 8.88 -6.95
CA ASP A 38 11.15 8.25 -8.12
C ASP A 38 10.41 8.59 -9.42
N ASP A 39 9.34 9.39 -9.33
CA ASP A 39 8.52 9.83 -10.46
C ASP A 39 7.94 8.69 -11.29
N GLN A 40 7.75 7.53 -10.67
CA GLN A 40 7.18 6.36 -11.36
C GLN A 40 6.56 5.41 -10.36
N PRO A 41 5.55 4.61 -10.79
CA PRO A 41 4.96 3.61 -9.91
C PRO A 41 5.91 2.44 -9.72
N LEU A 42 5.78 1.76 -8.57
CA LEU A 42 6.46 0.50 -8.33
C LEU A 42 5.78 -0.65 -9.08
N PHE A 43 4.46 -0.56 -9.24
CA PHE A 43 3.66 -1.61 -9.88
C PHE A 43 2.42 -1.01 -10.53
N ASP A 44 1.78 -1.79 -11.40
CA ASP A 44 0.61 -1.31 -12.16
C ASP A 44 -0.72 -1.49 -11.42
N GLU A 45 -0.80 -2.45 -10.50
CA GLU A 45 -2.04 -2.74 -9.79
C GLU A 45 -2.56 -1.51 -9.05
N ASP A 46 -3.89 -1.37 -8.98
CA ASP A 46 -4.55 -0.23 -8.36
C ASP A 46 -5.06 -0.54 -6.96
N PHE A 47 -5.33 0.52 -6.20
CA PHE A 47 -5.98 0.42 -4.89
C PHE A 47 -7.39 0.97 -4.98
N GLU A 48 -8.31 0.32 -4.27
CA GLU A 48 -9.69 0.79 -4.13
C GLU A 48 -9.89 1.42 -2.75
N ALA A 49 -10.83 2.35 -2.67
CA ALA A 49 -11.09 3.10 -1.44
C ALA A 49 -12.08 2.36 -0.53
N TRP A 50 -11.64 1.24 0.04
CA TRP A 50 -12.49 0.44 0.94
C TRP A 50 -12.71 1.14 2.27
N ALA A 51 -13.68 0.62 3.05
CA ALA A 51 -14.09 1.26 4.31
C ALA A 51 -12.93 1.45 5.30
N ASN A 52 -11.99 0.52 5.35
CA ASN A 52 -10.87 0.57 6.30
C ASN A 52 -9.58 1.09 5.67
N GLY A 53 -9.67 1.72 4.51
CA GLY A 53 -8.53 2.31 3.83
C GLY A 53 -8.28 1.68 2.47
N PRO A 54 -7.21 2.09 1.80
CA PRO A 54 -6.88 1.56 0.48
C PRO A 54 -6.61 0.06 0.49
N VAL A 55 -7.15 -0.66 -0.48
CA VAL A 55 -6.94 -2.10 -0.65
C VAL A 55 -6.68 -2.41 -2.11
N CYS A 56 -5.60 -3.15 -2.37
CA CYS A 56 -5.32 -3.70 -3.69
C CYS A 56 -6.03 -5.05 -3.78
N THR A 57 -6.98 -5.17 -4.70
CA THR A 57 -7.81 -6.38 -4.79
C THR A 57 -7.04 -7.59 -5.27
N GLU A 58 -6.04 -7.41 -6.12
CA GLU A 58 -5.19 -8.53 -6.56
C GLU A 58 -4.44 -9.13 -5.37
N LEU A 59 -3.88 -8.27 -4.51
CA LEU A 59 -3.21 -8.74 -3.29
C LEU A 59 -4.22 -9.37 -2.33
N PHE A 60 -5.40 -8.75 -2.20
CA PHE A 60 -6.46 -9.26 -1.32
C PHE A 60 -6.84 -10.69 -1.68
N SER A 61 -6.89 -11.03 -2.97
CA SER A 61 -7.26 -12.38 -3.40
C SER A 61 -6.31 -13.44 -2.87
N GLU A 62 -5.05 -13.07 -2.58
CA GLU A 62 -4.04 -13.99 -2.05
C GLU A 62 -4.12 -14.17 -0.54
N HIS A 63 -4.68 -13.21 0.19
CA HIS A 63 -4.74 -13.29 1.65
C HIS A 63 -6.17 -13.33 2.21
N ARG A 64 -7.17 -13.47 1.33
CA ARG A 64 -8.58 -13.54 1.76
C ARG A 64 -8.75 -14.63 2.80
N GLY A 65 -9.42 -14.28 3.89
CA GLY A 65 -9.69 -15.24 4.96
C GLY A 65 -8.56 -15.36 6.00
N MET A 66 -7.44 -14.69 5.77
CA MET A 66 -6.35 -14.65 6.75
C MET A 66 -6.50 -13.41 7.64
N TYR A 67 -5.97 -13.50 8.84
CA TYR A 67 -5.82 -12.34 9.72
C TYR A 67 -4.40 -11.79 9.65
N THR A 68 -3.41 -12.68 9.68
CA THR A 68 -2.00 -12.34 9.50
C THR A 68 -1.42 -13.13 8.33
N ILE A 69 -0.28 -12.67 7.82
CA ILE A 69 0.40 -13.36 6.72
C ILE A 69 1.90 -13.24 6.89
N SER A 70 2.62 -14.32 6.52
CA SER A 70 4.08 -14.36 6.47
C SER A 70 4.56 -14.42 5.03
N ALA A 71 5.86 -14.18 4.83
CA ALA A 71 6.44 -14.25 3.50
C ALA A 71 6.24 -15.62 2.83
N SER A 72 6.33 -16.71 3.61
CA SER A 72 6.17 -18.05 3.06
C SER A 72 4.72 -18.36 2.68
N GLU A 73 3.76 -17.69 3.30
CA GLU A 73 2.34 -17.88 2.98
C GLU A 73 1.90 -17.12 1.73
N LEU A 74 2.62 -16.07 1.36
CA LEU A 74 2.35 -15.35 0.13
C LEU A 74 2.97 -16.13 -1.03
N LYS A 75 2.13 -16.74 -1.86
CA LYS A 75 2.60 -17.68 -2.90
C LYS A 75 3.18 -16.99 -4.13
N LYS A 76 2.85 -15.73 -4.35
CA LYS A 76 3.31 -14.94 -5.48
C LYS A 76 4.34 -13.92 -5.05
N GLY A 77 5.17 -13.49 -6.00
CA GLY A 77 6.09 -12.39 -5.78
C GLY A 77 7.54 -12.83 -5.68
N ASP A 78 8.40 -11.92 -6.08
CA ASP A 78 9.86 -12.11 -6.05
C ASP A 78 10.49 -10.84 -5.50
N SER A 79 10.99 -10.90 -4.27
CA SER A 79 11.55 -9.72 -3.59
C SER A 79 12.93 -9.33 -4.15
N SER A 80 13.52 -10.16 -4.99
CA SER A 80 14.88 -9.92 -5.50
C SER A 80 14.92 -9.05 -6.76
N ILE A 81 13.75 -8.69 -7.32
CA ILE A 81 13.72 -7.99 -8.62
C ILE A 81 13.98 -6.49 -8.54
N PHE A 82 13.99 -5.91 -7.33
CA PHE A 82 14.10 -4.46 -7.18
C PHE A 82 15.56 -3.98 -7.33
N ASP A 83 15.74 -2.85 -8.02
CA ASP A 83 17.03 -2.18 -8.05
C ASP A 83 17.26 -1.40 -6.74
N SER A 84 18.44 -0.78 -6.61
CA SER A 84 18.81 -0.08 -5.37
C SER A 84 17.88 1.09 -5.06
N THR A 85 17.43 1.84 -6.08
CA THR A 85 16.53 2.97 -5.89
C THR A 85 15.18 2.52 -5.36
N GLN A 86 14.63 1.46 -5.93
CA GLN A 86 13.35 0.91 -5.48
C GLN A 86 13.45 0.38 -4.06
N ARG A 87 14.53 -0.33 -3.73
CA ARG A 87 14.74 -0.83 -2.37
C ARG A 87 14.85 0.30 -1.36
N GLU A 88 15.58 1.36 -1.71
CA GLU A 88 15.71 2.53 -0.83
C GLU A 88 14.34 3.17 -0.54
N THR A 89 13.50 3.28 -1.55
CA THR A 89 12.17 3.84 -1.39
C THR A 89 11.31 3.00 -0.45
N ILE A 90 11.28 1.67 -0.69
CA ILE A 90 10.49 0.78 0.18
C ILE A 90 11.05 0.79 1.60
N ASP A 91 12.37 0.74 1.74
CA ASP A 91 13.01 0.76 3.07
C ASP A 91 12.69 2.05 3.82
N ALA A 92 12.67 3.20 3.14
CA ALA A 92 12.31 4.48 3.77
C ALA A 92 10.85 4.47 4.25
N VAL A 93 9.96 3.90 3.45
CA VAL A 93 8.55 3.74 3.84
C VAL A 93 8.46 2.85 5.09
N LEU A 94 9.18 1.75 5.12
CA LEU A 94 9.18 0.84 6.26
C LEU A 94 9.77 1.48 7.50
N ASN A 95 10.78 2.34 7.36
CA ASN A 95 11.37 3.05 8.49
C ASN A 95 10.37 4.01 9.15
N TYR A 96 9.51 4.65 8.35
CA TYR A 96 8.54 5.60 8.88
C TYR A 96 7.24 4.92 9.32
N TYR A 97 6.67 4.06 8.47
CA TYR A 97 5.34 3.47 8.72
C TYR A 97 5.40 2.07 9.31
N GLY A 98 6.52 1.36 9.14
CA GLY A 98 6.60 -0.07 9.42
C GLY A 98 6.35 -0.49 10.86
N ASP A 99 6.59 0.38 11.82
CA ASP A 99 6.37 0.08 13.24
C ASP A 99 5.04 0.60 13.75
N LYS A 100 4.22 1.21 12.89
CA LYS A 100 2.91 1.74 13.29
C LYS A 100 1.89 0.62 13.37
N GLU A 101 0.93 0.78 14.29
CA GLU A 101 -0.16 -0.18 14.44
C GLU A 101 -1.07 -0.18 13.21
N PRO A 102 -1.69 -1.33 12.86
CA PRO A 102 -2.59 -1.37 11.71
C PRO A 102 -3.71 -0.34 11.78
N TYR A 103 -4.31 -0.15 12.95
CA TYR A 103 -5.37 0.84 13.14
C TYR A 103 -4.86 2.26 12.90
N TRP A 104 -3.64 2.56 13.37
CA TRP A 104 -3.03 3.88 13.18
C TRP A 104 -2.86 4.18 11.68
N LEU A 105 -2.39 3.19 10.92
CA LEU A 105 -2.21 3.34 9.47
C LEU A 105 -3.55 3.54 8.77
N SER A 106 -4.57 2.78 9.18
CA SER A 106 -5.90 2.91 8.62
C SER A 106 -6.46 4.32 8.86
N GLN A 107 -6.33 4.83 10.09
CA GLN A 107 -6.80 6.16 10.43
C GLN A 107 -6.05 7.25 9.65
N LEU A 108 -4.76 7.08 9.44
CA LEU A 108 -3.99 8.04 8.66
C LEU A 108 -4.52 8.14 7.22
N THR A 109 -4.77 7.01 6.57
CA THR A 109 -5.29 7.02 5.20
C THR A 109 -6.64 7.73 5.12
N HIS A 110 -7.47 7.61 6.18
CA HIS A 110 -8.79 8.26 6.23
C HIS A 110 -8.70 9.78 6.29
N MET A 111 -7.57 10.32 6.73
CA MET A 111 -7.35 11.77 6.81
C MET A 111 -6.70 12.33 5.55
N GLU A 112 -6.29 11.49 4.63
CA GLU A 112 -5.53 11.90 3.44
C GLU A 112 -6.43 11.94 2.21
N ASP A 113 -6.20 12.92 1.34
CA ASP A 113 -7.09 13.21 0.21
C ASP A 113 -7.28 12.07 -0.79
N PRO A 114 -6.26 11.27 -1.14
CA PRO A 114 -6.50 10.25 -2.17
C PRO A 114 -7.64 9.29 -1.82
N TRP A 115 -7.68 8.82 -0.57
CA TRP A 115 -8.77 7.95 -0.11
C TRP A 115 -10.08 8.72 0.02
N LYS A 116 -10.02 9.90 0.65
CA LYS A 116 -11.23 10.72 0.88
C LYS A 116 -11.90 11.10 -0.43
N LEU A 117 -11.13 11.55 -1.42
CA LEU A 117 -11.68 11.97 -2.71
C LEU A 117 -12.25 10.78 -3.47
N ALA A 118 -11.58 9.63 -3.44
CA ALA A 118 -12.08 8.42 -4.11
C ALA A 118 -13.36 7.92 -3.47
N ARG A 119 -13.49 8.06 -2.14
CA ARG A 119 -14.73 7.70 -1.45
C ARG A 119 -15.91 8.58 -1.88
N GLY A 120 -15.63 9.86 -2.16
CA GLY A 120 -16.67 10.77 -2.64
C GLY A 120 -17.92 10.74 -1.78
N ASN A 121 -19.03 10.28 -2.35
CA ASN A 121 -20.31 10.21 -1.65
C ASN A 121 -20.55 8.90 -0.89
N CYS A 122 -19.58 7.99 -0.87
CA CYS A 122 -19.71 6.77 -0.08
C CYS A 122 -19.73 7.12 1.40
N LYS A 123 -20.69 6.54 2.14
CA LYS A 123 -20.83 6.81 3.57
C LYS A 123 -19.73 6.12 4.36
N MET A 124 -19.46 6.64 5.55
CA MET A 124 -18.53 6.02 6.48
C MET A 124 -18.94 4.57 6.75
N GLY A 125 -18.00 3.64 6.59
CA GLY A 125 -18.27 2.21 6.79
C GLY A 125 -18.95 1.52 5.61
N GLU A 126 -19.44 2.28 4.62
CA GLU A 126 -20.10 1.71 3.44
C GLU A 126 -19.06 1.13 2.49
N LYS A 127 -19.42 0.02 1.82
CA LYS A 127 -18.55 -0.57 0.81
C LYS A 127 -18.39 0.40 -0.37
N CYS A 128 -17.15 0.64 -0.75
CA CYS A 128 -16.83 1.52 -1.87
C CYS A 128 -15.67 0.88 -2.63
N THR A 129 -15.80 0.78 -3.96
CA THR A 129 -14.79 0.14 -4.79
C THR A 129 -14.17 1.11 -5.79
N THR A 130 -14.33 2.41 -5.55
CA THR A 130 -13.74 3.43 -6.41
C THR A 130 -12.22 3.35 -6.37
N ILE A 131 -11.60 3.38 -7.53
CA ILE A 131 -10.14 3.33 -7.64
C ILE A 131 -9.53 4.65 -7.16
N ILE A 132 -8.50 4.53 -6.33
CA ILE A 132 -7.66 5.66 -5.95
C ILE A 132 -6.64 5.80 -7.07
N THR A 133 -6.71 6.89 -7.85
CA THR A 133 -5.83 7.03 -9.01
C THR A 133 -4.40 7.32 -8.58
N LYS A 134 -3.46 6.84 -9.38
CA LYS A 134 -2.04 7.14 -9.15
C LYS A 134 -1.78 8.64 -9.18
N GLN A 135 -2.48 9.37 -10.06
CA GLN A 135 -2.34 10.82 -10.15
C GLN A 135 -2.74 11.50 -8.83
N SER A 136 -3.86 11.09 -8.22
CA SER A 136 -4.28 11.69 -6.95
C SER A 136 -3.28 11.38 -5.83
N MET A 137 -2.70 10.18 -5.83
CA MET A 137 -1.67 9.81 -4.87
C MET A 137 -0.43 10.71 -5.04
N GLU A 138 0.05 10.83 -6.25
CA GLU A 138 1.22 11.65 -6.53
C GLU A 138 0.99 13.11 -6.15
N ASP A 139 -0.14 13.68 -6.53
CA ASP A 139 -0.46 15.08 -6.24
C ASP A 139 -0.47 15.36 -4.75
N TYR A 140 -1.15 14.51 -3.99
CA TYR A 140 -1.29 14.73 -2.54
C TYR A 140 0.04 14.55 -1.82
N TYR A 141 0.73 13.44 -2.04
CA TYR A 141 1.96 13.15 -1.29
C TYR A 141 3.10 14.07 -1.71
N ARG A 142 3.14 14.48 -2.96
CA ARG A 142 4.12 15.50 -3.40
C ARG A 142 3.86 16.82 -2.70
N ALA A 143 2.60 17.22 -2.55
CA ALA A 143 2.25 18.48 -1.89
C ALA A 143 2.67 18.50 -0.43
N ILE A 144 2.47 17.40 0.30
CA ILE A 144 2.84 17.37 1.72
C ILE A 144 4.33 17.13 1.96
N SER A 145 5.08 16.76 0.92
CA SER A 145 6.51 16.50 1.04
C SER A 145 7.36 17.76 0.88
N SER A 146 6.79 18.86 0.40
CA SER A 146 7.54 20.09 0.15
C SER A 146 7.61 21.01 1.35
#